data_d1a4846bda7c8188751c0cc1c813350b
#
_entry.id   d1a4846bda7c8188751c0cc1c813350b
#
_cell.length_a   1.000
_cell.length_b   1.000
_cell.length_c   1.000
_cell.angle_alpha   90.00
_cell.angle_beta   90.00
_cell.angle_gamma   90.00
#
_symmetry.space_group_name_H-M   'P 1'
#
loop_
_entity.id
_entity.type
_entity.pdbx_description
1 polymer ?
#
loop_
_entity_poly.entity_id
_entity_poly.type
_entity_poly.pdbx_seq_one_letter_code
_entity_poly.pdbx_strand_id
1 'polypeptide(L)'
;MKNNIVIMNFSGVYEVQGLKAVLEAGKTNNHIISQLDCQDIPGTNCYCDSLAEEEIGKRIVPFGPEGLHFLDSGNYHYLTKLWLELVKEPFELLVFDHHTDMQRPAFGGILSCGGWIREALETNENLKHVILVGPPETAMEETKRELLEDGEELIRKVTWISEEEFLQNVEKPDGIKKLCGQCKENDLGADEKDPLPLYISIDKDILSESEGKTNWDQGNVASNQVLHFIDAYMQQTPDKTLIGVDVCGEDPEADSEEVQAVCRETSEKISSFVGCITQRPGAAEYCAAEAEINRMPSPAREKVPEAPPEGG
;
A
#
# COMPACT_ATOMS: atom_id res chain seq x y z
N MET A 1 4.19 -16.15 -4.75
CA MET A 1 2.84 -15.64 -4.38
C MET A 1 1.78 -16.36 -5.23
N LYS A 2 0.58 -16.61 -4.72
CA LYS A 2 -0.54 -17.16 -5.51
C LYS A 2 -1.10 -16.10 -6.46
N ASN A 3 -1.61 -16.52 -7.62
CA ASN A 3 -2.25 -15.62 -8.59
C ASN A 3 -3.71 -15.31 -8.20
N ASN A 4 -3.96 -15.00 -6.94
CA ASN A 4 -5.28 -14.65 -6.43
C ASN A 4 -5.39 -13.12 -6.31
N ILE A 5 -6.53 -12.59 -6.75
CA ILE A 5 -6.94 -11.21 -6.46
C ILE A 5 -8.22 -11.28 -5.64
N VAL A 6 -8.22 -10.67 -4.48
CA VAL A 6 -9.40 -10.60 -3.59
C VAL A 6 -9.82 -9.12 -3.50
N ILE A 7 -11.07 -8.84 -3.84
CA ILE A 7 -11.68 -7.52 -3.72
C ILE A 7 -12.63 -7.56 -2.53
N MET A 8 -12.29 -6.86 -1.46
CA MET A 8 -13.15 -6.72 -0.29
C MET A 8 -13.99 -5.45 -0.42
N ASN A 9 -15.29 -5.58 -0.43
CA ASN A 9 -16.21 -4.47 -0.70
C ASN A 9 -17.04 -4.16 0.54
N PHE A 10 -16.75 -3.04 1.19
CA PHE A 10 -17.45 -2.55 2.38
C PHE A 10 -18.34 -1.35 2.06
N SER A 11 -17.85 -0.42 1.23
CA SER A 11 -18.54 0.83 0.90
C SER A 11 -19.35 0.76 -0.40
N GLY A 12 -19.07 -0.21 -1.25
CA GLY A 12 -19.61 -0.28 -2.62
C GLY A 12 -18.73 0.41 -3.66
N VAL A 13 -17.60 1.00 -3.28
CA VAL A 13 -16.74 1.80 -4.18
C VAL A 13 -16.25 1.00 -5.39
N TYR A 14 -15.86 -0.24 -5.21
CA TYR A 14 -15.37 -1.08 -6.30
C TYR A 14 -16.46 -1.52 -7.29
N GLU A 15 -17.71 -1.57 -6.86
CA GLU A 15 -18.85 -1.81 -7.75
C GLU A 15 -19.06 -0.60 -8.65
N VAL A 16 -19.03 0.60 -8.09
CA VAL A 16 -19.17 1.88 -8.82
C VAL A 16 -18.02 2.05 -9.82
N GLN A 17 -16.78 1.76 -9.41
CA GLN A 17 -15.61 1.83 -10.28
C GLN A 17 -15.58 0.73 -11.35
N GLY A 18 -16.32 -0.36 -11.18
CA GLY A 18 -16.24 -1.52 -12.07
C GLY A 18 -14.89 -2.23 -12.05
N LEU A 19 -14.14 -2.14 -10.96
CA LEU A 19 -12.77 -2.66 -10.82
C LEU A 19 -12.68 -4.12 -11.23
N LYS A 20 -13.59 -4.97 -10.77
CA LYS A 20 -13.59 -6.40 -11.12
C LYS A 20 -13.62 -6.64 -12.61
N ALA A 21 -14.51 -5.94 -13.34
CA ALA A 21 -14.66 -6.12 -14.79
C ALA A 21 -13.39 -5.71 -15.54
N VAL A 22 -12.72 -4.67 -15.07
CA VAL A 22 -11.47 -4.16 -15.65
C VAL A 22 -10.32 -5.14 -15.40
N LEU A 23 -10.15 -5.61 -14.18
CA LEU A 23 -9.15 -6.63 -13.85
C LEU A 23 -9.41 -7.95 -14.59
N GLU A 24 -10.68 -8.28 -14.85
CA GLU A 24 -11.05 -9.43 -15.67
C GLU A 24 -10.74 -9.23 -17.15
N ALA A 25 -10.92 -8.03 -17.69
CA ALA A 25 -10.61 -7.70 -19.08
C ALA A 25 -9.10 -7.64 -19.35
N GLY A 26 -8.32 -7.15 -18.39
CA GLY A 26 -6.86 -7.07 -18.45
C GLY A 26 -6.11 -8.41 -18.26
N LYS A 27 -6.82 -9.54 -18.21
CA LYS A 27 -6.23 -10.87 -17.99
C LYS A 27 -5.21 -11.24 -19.05
N THR A 28 -3.96 -10.89 -18.82
CA THR A 28 -2.80 -11.51 -19.47
C THR A 28 -2.32 -12.76 -18.71
N ASN A 29 -2.72 -12.92 -17.44
CA ASN A 29 -2.23 -13.95 -16.52
C ASN A 29 -3.43 -14.63 -15.84
N ASN A 30 -3.39 -15.95 -15.64
CA ASN A 30 -4.43 -16.78 -15.02
C ASN A 30 -4.77 -16.38 -13.56
N HIS A 31 -5.09 -15.11 -13.30
CA HIS A 31 -5.54 -14.66 -11.99
C HIS A 31 -6.96 -15.16 -11.70
N ILE A 32 -7.17 -15.65 -10.48
CA ILE A 32 -8.49 -15.94 -9.93
C ILE A 32 -8.93 -14.69 -9.18
N ILE A 33 -9.99 -14.03 -9.65
CA ILE A 33 -10.53 -12.83 -9.01
C ILE A 33 -11.75 -13.23 -8.19
N SER A 34 -11.69 -12.95 -6.91
CA SER A 34 -12.77 -13.18 -5.94
C SER A 34 -13.24 -11.85 -5.38
N GLN A 35 -14.53 -11.65 -5.28
CA GLN A 35 -15.13 -10.50 -4.61
C GLN A 35 -15.81 -10.97 -3.34
N LEU A 36 -15.44 -10.36 -2.21
CA LEU A 36 -16.06 -10.55 -0.92
C LEU A 36 -16.96 -9.35 -0.64
N ASP A 37 -18.25 -9.58 -0.61
CA ASP A 37 -19.19 -8.58 -0.13
C ASP A 37 -19.13 -8.56 1.40
N CYS A 38 -18.76 -7.42 1.97
CA CYS A 38 -18.61 -7.19 3.38
C CYS A 38 -19.50 -6.04 3.89
N GLN A 39 -20.40 -5.53 3.04
CA GLN A 39 -21.31 -4.42 3.37
C GLN A 39 -22.31 -4.79 4.48
N ASP A 40 -22.56 -6.07 4.69
CA ASP A 40 -23.44 -6.61 5.71
C ASP A 40 -22.80 -6.71 7.10
N ILE A 41 -21.49 -6.45 7.24
CA ILE A 41 -20.78 -6.53 8.52
C ILE A 41 -20.84 -5.17 9.23
N PRO A 42 -21.56 -5.03 10.35
CA PRO A 42 -21.61 -3.78 11.11
C PRO A 42 -20.31 -3.56 11.88
N GLY A 43 -20.04 -2.32 12.28
CA GLY A 43 -18.91 -2.00 13.17
C GLY A 43 -17.55 -2.02 12.49
N THR A 44 -17.50 -1.71 11.18
CA THR A 44 -16.29 -1.83 10.35
C THR A 44 -15.73 -0.49 9.87
N ASN A 45 -16.49 0.61 9.94
CA ASN A 45 -16.04 1.90 9.39
C ASN A 45 -15.07 2.62 10.34
N CYS A 46 -13.84 2.86 9.92
CA CYS A 46 -12.70 3.40 10.68
C CYS A 46 -12.26 2.56 11.89
N TYR A 47 -13.16 1.83 12.49
CA TYR A 47 -12.96 0.96 13.64
C TYR A 47 -13.52 -0.41 13.35
N CYS A 48 -12.90 -1.45 13.93
CA CYS A 48 -13.35 -2.81 13.79
C CYS A 48 -13.57 -3.41 15.18
N ASP A 49 -14.82 -3.70 15.54
CA ASP A 49 -15.09 -4.38 16.79
C ASP A 49 -14.76 -5.87 16.70
N SER A 50 -14.63 -6.53 17.83
CA SER A 50 -14.20 -7.94 17.90
C SER A 50 -15.14 -8.92 17.17
N LEU A 51 -16.42 -8.59 17.03
CA LEU A 51 -17.36 -9.43 16.27
C LEU A 51 -17.15 -9.26 14.77
N ALA A 52 -16.89 -8.02 14.33
CA ALA A 52 -16.53 -7.72 12.95
C ALA A 52 -15.19 -8.37 12.58
N GLU A 53 -14.16 -8.27 13.45
CA GLU A 53 -12.87 -8.94 13.25
C GLU A 53 -13.03 -10.45 13.06
N GLU A 54 -13.82 -11.11 13.93
CA GLU A 54 -14.08 -12.55 13.82
C GLU A 54 -14.79 -12.91 12.52
N GLU A 55 -15.79 -12.12 12.10
CA GLU A 55 -16.55 -12.38 10.88
C GLU A 55 -15.71 -12.15 9.63
N ILE A 56 -14.93 -11.06 9.57
CA ILE A 56 -13.99 -10.77 8.47
C ILE A 56 -12.93 -11.88 8.41
N GLY A 57 -12.35 -12.24 9.56
CA GLY A 57 -11.36 -13.31 9.64
C GLY A 57 -11.86 -14.63 9.03
N LYS A 58 -13.12 -15.03 9.32
CA LYS A 58 -13.74 -16.22 8.71
C LYS A 58 -13.83 -16.11 7.18
N ARG A 59 -14.12 -14.93 6.65
CA ARG A 59 -14.26 -14.70 5.19
C ARG A 59 -12.93 -14.74 4.48
N ILE A 60 -11.84 -14.26 5.10
CA ILE A 60 -10.51 -14.19 4.46
C ILE A 60 -9.66 -15.46 4.61
N VAL A 61 -9.83 -16.22 5.70
CA VAL A 61 -9.07 -17.46 5.97
C VAL A 61 -8.98 -18.42 4.78
N PRO A 62 -10.04 -18.67 3.98
CA PRO A 62 -9.96 -19.60 2.85
C PRO A 62 -8.98 -19.19 1.76
N PHE A 63 -8.60 -17.90 1.67
CA PHE A 63 -7.71 -17.38 0.63
C PHE A 63 -6.23 -17.50 1.02
N GLY A 64 -5.93 -17.46 2.33
CA GLY A 64 -4.54 -17.36 2.82
C GLY A 64 -3.98 -15.95 2.61
N PRO A 65 -2.74 -15.68 3.06
CA PRO A 65 -2.16 -14.33 2.99
C PRO A 65 -1.58 -13.99 1.61
N GLU A 66 -1.51 -14.97 0.68
CA GLU A 66 -0.85 -14.76 -0.60
C GLU A 66 -1.82 -14.21 -1.64
N GLY A 67 -1.40 -13.21 -2.37
CA GLY A 67 -2.18 -12.62 -3.46
C GLY A 67 -2.17 -11.10 -3.41
N LEU A 68 -3.02 -10.52 -4.24
CA LEU A 68 -3.31 -9.09 -4.24
C LEU A 68 -4.69 -8.87 -3.63
N HIS A 69 -4.76 -8.02 -2.61
CA HIS A 69 -5.99 -7.74 -1.90
C HIS A 69 -6.36 -6.26 -2.04
N PHE A 70 -7.55 -5.97 -2.51
CA PHE A 70 -8.11 -4.62 -2.54
C PHE A 70 -9.03 -4.45 -1.34
N LEU A 71 -8.74 -3.47 -0.47
CA LEU A 71 -9.29 -3.33 0.87
C LEU A 71 -10.32 -2.19 1.03
N ASP A 72 -10.80 -1.58 -0.09
CA ASP A 72 -11.75 -0.47 -0.07
C ASP A 72 -11.08 0.88 0.27
N SER A 73 -11.70 1.76 1.01
CA SER A 73 -11.15 3.07 1.41
C SER A 73 -10.13 2.97 2.55
N GLY A 74 -9.39 4.04 2.81
CA GLY A 74 -8.47 4.14 3.95
C GLY A 74 -9.13 3.88 5.32
N ASN A 75 -10.46 4.04 5.41
CA ASN A 75 -11.22 3.67 6.63
C ASN A 75 -11.06 2.19 6.99
N TYR A 76 -10.69 1.35 6.04
CA TYR A 76 -10.53 -0.09 6.20
C TYR A 76 -9.08 -0.56 6.16
N HIS A 77 -8.08 0.36 6.23
CA HIS A 77 -6.67 -0.02 6.20
C HIS A 77 -6.29 -1.03 7.31
N TYR A 78 -6.99 -1.04 8.42
CA TYR A 78 -6.81 -2.04 9.49
C TYR A 78 -6.99 -3.51 9.02
N LEU A 79 -7.64 -3.74 7.87
CA LEU A 79 -7.78 -5.08 7.30
C LEU A 79 -6.43 -5.71 6.99
N THR A 80 -5.42 -4.91 6.69
CA THR A 80 -4.03 -5.38 6.55
C THR A 80 -3.62 -6.22 7.75
N LYS A 81 -3.86 -5.74 8.99
CA LYS A 81 -3.54 -6.52 10.19
C LYS A 81 -4.20 -7.91 10.19
N LEU A 82 -5.46 -8.02 9.74
CA LEU A 82 -6.15 -9.30 9.69
C LEU A 82 -5.55 -10.25 8.63
N TRP A 83 -5.10 -9.73 7.48
CA TRP A 83 -4.36 -10.50 6.49
C TRP A 83 -3.00 -10.96 7.02
N LEU A 84 -2.27 -10.10 7.75
CA LEU A 84 -0.98 -10.42 8.36
C LEU A 84 -1.10 -11.52 9.43
N GLU A 85 -2.23 -11.69 10.10
CA GLU A 85 -2.46 -12.77 11.05
C GLU A 85 -2.49 -14.16 10.39
N LEU A 86 -2.70 -14.21 9.07
CA LEU A 86 -2.65 -15.46 8.30
C LEU A 86 -1.22 -15.90 7.99
N VAL A 87 -0.22 -15.02 8.10
CA VAL A 87 1.20 -15.33 7.91
C VAL A 87 1.73 -16.10 9.12
N LYS A 88 2.29 -17.30 8.89
CA LYS A 88 2.68 -18.22 9.96
C LYS A 88 4.19 -18.38 10.13
N GLU A 89 4.97 -17.60 9.39
CA GLU A 89 6.43 -17.56 9.46
C GLU A 89 6.91 -16.12 9.73
N PRO A 90 8.12 -15.92 10.25
CA PRO A 90 8.65 -14.58 10.43
C PRO A 90 8.70 -13.81 9.11
N PHE A 91 8.28 -12.54 9.12
CA PHE A 91 8.18 -11.71 7.92
C PHE A 91 8.44 -10.24 8.21
N GLU A 92 8.62 -9.49 7.14
CA GLU A 92 8.76 -8.04 7.11
C GLU A 92 7.55 -7.41 6.39
N LEU A 93 7.16 -6.24 6.82
CA LEU A 93 6.06 -5.45 6.24
C LEU A 93 6.60 -4.14 5.66
N LEU A 94 6.31 -3.86 4.39
CA LEU A 94 6.57 -2.58 3.75
C LEU A 94 5.24 -1.85 3.55
N VAL A 95 5.10 -0.68 4.17
CA VAL A 95 3.90 0.15 4.11
C VAL A 95 4.20 1.45 3.38
N PHE A 96 3.34 1.80 2.43
CA PHE A 96 3.26 3.12 1.81
C PHE A 96 1.98 3.79 2.27
N ASP A 97 2.09 4.92 2.97
CA ASP A 97 0.97 5.59 3.60
C ASP A 97 1.33 7.05 3.89
N HIS A 98 0.39 7.96 3.78
CA HIS A 98 0.58 9.34 4.21
C HIS A 98 0.46 9.49 5.74
N HIS A 99 -0.10 8.48 6.42
CA HIS A 99 -0.29 8.44 7.86
C HIS A 99 0.68 7.46 8.52
N THR A 100 0.84 7.58 9.83
CA THR A 100 1.73 6.65 10.56
C THR A 100 1.03 5.35 10.98
N ASP A 101 -0.27 5.38 11.10
CA ASP A 101 -1.14 4.27 11.55
C ASP A 101 -0.67 3.56 12.82
N MET A 102 -0.03 4.34 13.70
CA MET A 102 0.52 3.88 14.98
C MET A 102 -0.09 4.59 16.19
N GLN A 103 -1.30 5.12 16.05
CA GLN A 103 -2.01 5.76 17.15
C GLN A 103 -2.28 4.77 18.29
N ARG A 104 -2.35 5.29 19.52
CA ARG A 104 -2.78 4.51 20.67
C ARG A 104 -4.22 4.05 20.49
N PRO A 105 -4.54 2.78 20.84
CA PRO A 105 -5.90 2.28 20.75
C PRO A 105 -6.88 3.19 21.49
N ALA A 106 -7.97 3.56 20.83
CA ALA A 106 -9.07 4.30 21.42
C ALA A 106 -10.11 3.33 22.01
N PHE A 107 -11.00 3.84 22.84
CA PHE A 107 -12.21 3.12 23.30
C PHE A 107 -11.96 1.68 23.80
N GLY A 108 -10.95 1.48 24.63
CA GLY A 108 -10.73 0.18 25.27
C GLY A 108 -10.01 -0.87 24.43
N GLY A 109 -9.28 -0.44 23.41
CA GLY A 109 -8.44 -1.33 22.60
C GLY A 109 -9.12 -1.82 21.32
N ILE A 110 -10.10 -1.08 20.79
CA ILE A 110 -10.72 -1.39 19.51
C ILE A 110 -9.73 -1.14 18.34
N LEU A 111 -9.64 -2.11 17.44
CA LEU A 111 -8.82 -1.98 16.22
C LEU A 111 -9.31 -0.80 15.37
N SER A 112 -8.39 -0.01 14.83
CA SER A 112 -8.72 1.17 13.99
C SER A 112 -7.77 1.33 12.81
N CYS A 113 -8.22 2.05 11.77
CA CYS A 113 -7.38 2.38 10.62
C CYS A 113 -6.12 3.15 11.05
N GLY A 114 -6.21 4.10 11.97
CA GLY A 114 -5.06 4.89 12.41
C GLY A 114 -4.16 4.22 13.46
N GLY A 115 -4.42 2.98 13.89
CA GLY A 115 -3.65 2.30 14.93
C GLY A 115 -3.22 0.87 14.60
N TRP A 116 -3.53 0.38 13.42
CA TRP A 116 -3.36 -1.03 13.07
C TRP A 116 -1.90 -1.50 12.99
N ILE A 117 -0.97 -0.64 12.56
CA ILE A 117 0.47 -0.99 12.50
C ILE A 117 0.99 -1.23 13.93
N ARG A 118 0.65 -0.33 14.86
CA ARG A 118 1.01 -0.51 16.27
C ARG A 118 0.47 -1.83 16.81
N GLU A 119 -0.82 -2.09 16.62
CA GLU A 119 -1.45 -3.30 17.11
C GLU A 119 -0.85 -4.56 16.47
N ALA A 120 -0.55 -4.53 15.16
CA ALA A 120 0.14 -5.62 14.49
C ALA A 120 1.51 -5.90 15.10
N LEU A 121 2.32 -4.87 15.38
CA LEU A 121 3.64 -5.00 16.01
C LEU A 121 3.57 -5.51 17.46
N GLU A 122 2.51 -5.19 18.19
CA GLU A 122 2.30 -5.61 19.58
C GLU A 122 1.77 -7.06 19.67
N THR A 123 0.96 -7.51 18.69
CA THR A 123 0.20 -8.77 18.81
C THR A 123 0.68 -9.88 17.87
N ASN A 124 1.32 -9.55 16.74
CA ASN A 124 1.79 -10.55 15.77
C ASN A 124 3.27 -10.87 15.99
N GLU A 125 3.55 -11.99 16.65
CA GLU A 125 4.92 -12.43 16.92
C GLU A 125 5.74 -12.74 15.66
N ASN A 126 5.09 -12.97 14.51
CA ASN A 126 5.77 -13.21 13.24
C ASN A 126 6.19 -11.91 12.53
N LEU A 127 5.56 -10.78 12.82
CA LEU A 127 5.96 -9.48 12.26
C LEU A 127 7.23 -8.99 12.96
N LYS A 128 8.36 -9.04 12.25
CA LYS A 128 9.68 -8.71 12.81
C LYS A 128 10.08 -7.26 12.59
N HIS A 129 9.72 -6.72 11.45
CA HIS A 129 10.13 -5.40 11.02
C HIS A 129 9.06 -4.73 10.15
N VAL A 130 8.90 -3.43 10.30
CA VAL A 130 8.05 -2.59 9.45
C VAL A 130 8.91 -1.52 8.79
N ILE A 131 8.77 -1.38 7.48
CA ILE A 131 9.31 -0.25 6.72
C ILE A 131 8.12 0.65 6.41
N LEU A 132 8.06 1.82 7.03
CA LEU A 132 6.99 2.80 6.84
C LEU A 132 7.51 3.96 6.00
N VAL A 133 6.90 4.15 4.83
CA VAL A 133 7.28 5.16 3.83
C VAL A 133 6.11 6.08 3.57
N GLY A 134 6.32 7.38 3.68
CA GLY A 134 5.39 8.39 3.21
C GLY A 134 4.82 9.36 4.23
N PRO A 135 4.74 9.05 5.53
CA PRO A 135 4.23 10.05 6.46
C PRO A 135 5.10 11.31 6.47
N PRO A 136 4.50 12.52 6.62
CA PRO A 136 5.27 13.75 6.82
C PRO A 136 6.24 13.63 8.01
N GLU A 137 7.42 14.25 7.91
CA GLU A 137 8.44 14.18 8.96
C GLU A 137 7.88 14.63 10.33
N THR A 138 7.03 15.65 10.35
CA THR A 138 6.37 16.14 11.56
C THR A 138 5.47 15.10 12.22
N ALA A 139 4.68 14.37 11.44
CA ALA A 139 3.80 13.32 11.93
C ALA A 139 4.61 12.14 12.50
N MET A 140 5.69 11.77 11.83
CA MET A 140 6.61 10.74 12.34
C MET A 140 7.27 11.12 13.66
N GLU A 141 7.73 12.37 13.81
CA GLU A 141 8.34 12.85 15.06
C GLU A 141 7.34 12.87 16.22
N GLU A 142 6.09 13.23 15.96
CA GLU A 142 5.02 13.15 16.96
C GLU A 142 4.75 11.72 17.39
N THR A 143 4.59 10.83 16.44
CA THR A 143 4.36 9.39 16.69
C THR A 143 5.53 8.76 17.46
N LYS A 144 6.78 9.03 17.05
CA LYS A 144 7.96 8.54 17.78
C LYS A 144 7.99 9.02 19.21
N ARG A 145 7.61 10.29 19.48
CA ARG A 145 7.54 10.83 20.84
C ARG A 145 6.49 10.11 21.68
N GLU A 146 5.31 9.82 21.12
CA GLU A 146 4.27 9.05 21.81
C GLU A 146 4.71 7.62 22.10
N LEU A 147 5.37 6.97 21.15
CA LEU A 147 5.89 5.62 21.32
C LEU A 147 6.97 5.54 22.39
N LEU A 148 7.83 6.59 22.51
CA LEU A 148 8.86 6.67 23.56
C LEU A 148 8.26 6.68 24.96
N GLU A 149 7.08 7.26 25.14
CA GLU A 149 6.38 7.24 26.44
C GLU A 149 5.94 5.82 26.83
N ASP A 150 5.67 4.95 25.86
CA ASP A 150 5.26 3.56 26.07
C ASP A 150 6.45 2.57 26.06
N GLY A 151 7.63 3.02 25.65
CA GLY A 151 8.88 2.26 25.58
C GLY A 151 9.52 2.29 24.19
N GLU A 152 10.81 1.99 24.11
CA GLU A 152 11.58 2.08 22.86
C GLU A 152 11.38 0.86 21.91
N GLU A 153 10.71 -0.19 22.36
CA GLU A 153 10.71 -1.47 21.64
C GLU A 153 10.05 -1.36 20.26
N LEU A 154 8.90 -0.71 20.17
CA LEU A 154 8.18 -0.55 18.92
C LEU A 154 8.93 0.33 17.91
N ILE A 155 9.57 1.40 18.39
CA ILE A 155 10.35 2.30 17.53
C ILE A 155 11.47 1.56 16.82
N ARG A 156 12.14 0.64 17.53
CA ARG A 156 13.26 -0.14 16.99
C ARG A 156 12.84 -1.13 15.92
N LYS A 157 11.57 -1.54 15.90
CA LYS A 157 11.02 -2.44 14.89
C LYS A 157 10.59 -1.72 13.61
N VAL A 158 10.73 -0.39 13.53
CA VAL A 158 10.26 0.38 12.38
C VAL A 158 11.40 1.17 11.75
N THR A 159 11.57 1.00 10.44
CA THR A 159 12.34 1.93 9.61
C THR A 159 11.41 3.01 9.11
N TRP A 160 11.76 4.26 9.38
CA TRP A 160 10.97 5.45 9.10
C TRP A 160 11.55 6.19 7.91
N ILE A 161 10.77 6.34 6.85
CA ILE A 161 11.15 7.13 5.65
C ILE A 161 10.05 8.16 5.41
N SER A 162 10.34 9.45 5.67
CA SER A 162 9.36 10.50 5.44
C SER A 162 9.07 10.73 3.96
N GLU A 163 7.92 11.34 3.64
CA GLU A 163 7.60 11.75 2.27
C GLU A 163 8.70 12.62 1.68
N GLU A 164 9.22 13.56 2.47
CA GLU A 164 10.27 14.48 2.04
C GLU A 164 11.58 13.74 1.71
N GLU A 165 12.00 12.80 2.57
CA GLU A 165 13.19 11.99 2.32
C GLU A 165 12.99 11.08 1.11
N PHE A 166 11.83 10.48 0.98
CA PHE A 166 11.48 9.60 -0.13
C PHE A 166 11.54 10.34 -1.46
N LEU A 167 10.82 11.47 -1.60
CA LEU A 167 10.80 12.29 -2.81
C LEU A 167 12.16 12.86 -3.19
N GLN A 168 12.99 13.19 -2.21
CA GLN A 168 14.35 13.67 -2.47
C GLN A 168 15.28 12.61 -3.06
N ASN A 169 15.02 11.33 -2.82
CA ASN A 169 15.97 10.25 -3.09
C ASN A 169 15.50 9.22 -4.10
N VAL A 170 14.19 8.95 -4.23
CA VAL A 170 13.65 7.79 -4.97
C VAL A 170 14.05 7.75 -6.45
N GLU A 171 14.17 8.91 -7.12
CA GLU A 171 14.53 8.98 -8.54
C GLU A 171 16.06 9.07 -8.78
N LYS A 172 16.85 9.21 -7.72
CA LYS A 172 18.31 9.33 -7.84
C LYS A 172 18.93 7.94 -7.66
N PRO A 173 19.82 7.50 -8.56
CA PRO A 173 20.43 6.16 -8.44
C PRO A 173 21.13 5.89 -7.12
N ASP A 174 21.82 6.87 -6.55
CA ASP A 174 22.45 6.72 -5.23
C ASP A 174 21.45 6.94 -4.08
N GLY A 175 20.42 7.75 -4.31
CA GLY A 175 19.35 8.00 -3.34
C GLY A 175 18.51 6.75 -3.08
N ILE A 176 18.06 6.08 -4.13
CA ILE A 176 17.27 4.85 -3.98
C ILE A 176 18.07 3.73 -3.33
N LYS A 177 19.39 3.63 -3.62
CA LYS A 177 20.26 2.69 -2.92
C LYS A 177 20.38 2.99 -1.43
N LYS A 178 20.43 4.30 -1.08
CA LYS A 178 20.44 4.74 0.33
C LYS A 178 19.15 4.33 1.02
N LEU A 179 17.98 4.61 0.43
CA LEU A 179 16.68 4.23 1.00
C LEU A 179 16.58 2.72 1.22
N CYS A 180 16.91 1.92 0.20
CA CYS A 180 16.92 0.46 0.35
C CYS A 180 17.95 -0.03 1.39
N GLY A 181 19.07 0.68 1.55
CA GLY A 181 20.07 0.38 2.57
C GLY A 181 19.55 0.57 4.00
N GLN A 182 18.84 1.67 4.25
CA GLN A 182 18.19 1.94 5.55
C GLN A 182 17.21 0.82 5.94
N CYS A 183 16.48 0.27 4.97
CA CYS A 183 15.54 -0.83 5.20
C CYS A 183 16.25 -2.10 5.67
N LYS A 184 17.47 -2.36 5.19
CA LYS A 184 18.26 -3.54 5.53
C LYS A 184 18.98 -3.44 6.88
N GLU A 185 19.43 -2.26 7.24
CA GLU A 185 20.18 -2.04 8.49
C GLU A 185 19.34 -2.32 9.75
N ASN A 186 18.03 -2.17 9.65
CA ASN A 186 17.10 -2.39 10.75
C ASN A 186 16.42 -3.77 10.71
N ASP A 187 16.78 -4.64 9.78
CA ASP A 187 16.24 -6.00 9.67
C ASP A 187 16.76 -6.88 10.84
N LEU A 188 16.11 -6.74 11.99
CA LEU A 188 16.49 -7.35 13.27
C LEU A 188 16.34 -8.90 13.30
N GLY A 189 15.97 -9.55 12.22
CA GLY A 189 15.66 -10.97 12.20
C GLY A 189 16.25 -11.75 11.04
N ALA A 190 16.85 -11.09 10.07
CA ALA A 190 17.41 -11.77 8.91
C ALA A 190 18.86 -12.19 9.15
N ASP A 191 19.15 -13.48 8.95
CA ASP A 191 20.50 -13.89 8.60
C ASP A 191 20.76 -13.38 7.17
N GLU A 192 21.95 -12.84 6.86
CA GLU A 192 22.30 -12.38 5.49
C GLU A 192 22.05 -13.46 4.41
N LYS A 193 21.91 -14.71 4.85
CA LYS A 193 21.69 -15.89 3.99
C LYS A 193 20.22 -16.25 3.77
N ASP A 194 19.28 -15.68 4.54
CA ASP A 194 17.87 -16.04 4.48
C ASP A 194 17.01 -14.81 4.82
N PRO A 195 16.79 -13.92 3.84
CA PRO A 195 16.04 -12.68 4.06
C PRO A 195 14.58 -12.99 4.41
N LEU A 196 14.02 -12.23 5.36
CA LEU A 196 12.60 -12.36 5.72
C LEU A 196 11.70 -12.20 4.51
N PRO A 197 10.66 -13.04 4.37
CA PRO A 197 9.60 -12.81 3.39
C PRO A 197 8.95 -11.45 3.57
N LEU A 198 8.49 -10.85 2.48
CA LEU A 198 7.93 -9.50 2.43
C LEU A 198 6.42 -9.53 2.23
N TYR A 199 5.70 -8.75 3.03
CA TYR A 199 4.33 -8.34 2.74
C TYR A 199 4.31 -6.84 2.43
N ILE A 200 3.50 -6.40 1.46
CA ILE A 200 3.43 -4.99 1.07
C ILE A 200 2.01 -4.48 1.29
N SER A 201 1.88 -3.31 1.89
CA SER A 201 0.61 -2.59 2.03
C SER A 201 0.74 -1.21 1.40
N ILE A 202 -0.21 -0.83 0.56
CA ILE A 202 -0.25 0.46 -0.13
C ILE A 202 -1.56 1.15 0.18
N ASP A 203 -1.51 2.24 0.98
CA ASP A 203 -2.61 3.19 1.01
C ASP A 203 -2.41 4.21 -0.10
N LYS A 204 -3.43 4.40 -0.92
CA LYS A 204 -3.38 5.37 -2.03
C LYS A 204 -3.33 6.82 -1.57
N ASP A 205 -3.57 7.08 -0.29
CA ASP A 205 -3.44 8.44 0.24
C ASP A 205 -1.99 8.96 0.25
N ILE A 206 -0.98 8.08 0.13
CA ILE A 206 0.40 8.52 -0.15
C ILE A 206 0.52 9.21 -1.51
N LEU A 207 -0.38 8.91 -2.44
CA LEU A 207 -0.30 9.41 -3.82
C LEU A 207 -0.82 10.86 -3.92
N SER A 208 -0.35 11.55 -4.96
CA SER A 208 -0.91 12.85 -5.31
C SER A 208 -2.36 12.72 -5.80
N GLU A 209 -3.17 13.74 -5.60
CA GLU A 209 -4.58 13.80 -6.05
C GLU A 209 -4.75 13.56 -7.56
N SER A 210 -3.71 13.77 -8.35
CA SER A 210 -3.73 13.53 -9.80
C SER A 210 -3.69 12.03 -10.17
N GLU A 211 -3.34 11.16 -9.23
CA GLU A 211 -3.23 9.70 -9.44
C GLU A 211 -4.26 8.90 -8.65
N GLY A 212 -5.05 9.53 -7.83
CA GLY A 212 -6.12 8.93 -7.06
C GLY A 212 -6.69 9.92 -6.06
N LYS A 213 -7.97 9.86 -5.81
CA LYS A 213 -8.61 10.64 -4.75
C LYS A 213 -9.00 9.71 -3.62
N THR A 214 -8.69 10.11 -2.40
CA THR A 214 -9.06 9.40 -1.19
C THR A 214 -9.94 10.28 -0.31
N ASN A 215 -10.54 9.70 0.70
CA ASN A 215 -11.32 10.43 1.70
C ASN A 215 -10.46 10.88 2.91
N TRP A 216 -9.13 10.74 2.82
CA TRP A 216 -8.15 11.18 3.81
C TRP A 216 -7.22 12.25 3.24
N ASP A 217 -6.45 12.91 4.11
CA ASP A 217 -5.37 13.80 3.67
C ASP A 217 -4.36 13.01 2.83
N GLN A 218 -3.87 13.64 1.73
CA GLN A 218 -3.05 12.95 0.73
C GLN A 218 -1.63 13.52 0.65
N GLY A 219 -0.71 12.63 0.31
CA GLY A 219 0.66 12.95 -0.03
C GLY A 219 0.84 13.50 -1.45
N ASN A 220 2.09 13.50 -1.90
CA ASN A 220 2.49 14.02 -3.20
C ASN A 220 3.32 13.02 -4.02
N VAL A 221 3.36 11.76 -3.62
CA VAL A 221 4.15 10.72 -4.29
C VAL A 221 3.42 10.28 -5.57
N ALA A 222 4.19 10.03 -6.63
CA ALA A 222 3.64 9.40 -7.83
C ALA A 222 3.63 7.87 -7.69
N SER A 223 2.61 7.22 -8.22
CA SER A 223 2.52 5.75 -8.18
C SER A 223 3.72 5.06 -8.82
N ASN A 224 4.30 5.65 -9.88
CA ASN A 224 5.55 5.15 -10.46
C ASN A 224 6.74 5.17 -9.48
N GLN A 225 6.80 6.13 -8.57
CA GLN A 225 7.86 6.21 -7.57
C GLN A 225 7.71 5.11 -6.52
N VAL A 226 6.47 4.83 -6.09
CA VAL A 226 6.16 3.68 -5.20
C VAL A 226 6.60 2.37 -5.86
N LEU A 227 6.15 2.12 -7.09
CA LEU A 227 6.46 0.90 -7.82
C LEU A 227 7.97 0.76 -8.12
N HIS A 228 8.64 1.87 -8.44
CA HIS A 228 10.09 1.90 -8.64
C HIS A 228 10.86 1.54 -7.37
N PHE A 229 10.42 2.04 -6.21
CA PHE A 229 11.05 1.69 -4.95
C PHE A 229 10.87 0.20 -4.62
N ILE A 230 9.66 -0.33 -4.76
CA ILE A 230 9.39 -1.77 -4.55
C ILE A 230 10.30 -2.62 -5.44
N ASP A 231 10.39 -2.27 -6.72
CA ASP A 231 11.24 -2.99 -7.67
C ASP A 231 12.72 -2.94 -7.28
N ALA A 232 13.23 -1.76 -6.94
CA ALA A 232 14.62 -1.59 -6.51
C ALA A 232 14.94 -2.33 -5.22
N TYR A 233 14.00 -2.34 -4.25
CA TYR A 233 14.15 -3.06 -3.00
C TYR A 233 14.21 -4.58 -3.23
N MET A 234 13.29 -5.11 -4.02
CA MET A 234 13.28 -6.53 -4.40
C MET A 234 14.51 -6.95 -5.20
N GLN A 235 15.03 -6.09 -6.08
CA GLN A 235 16.26 -6.36 -6.83
C GLN A 235 17.50 -6.40 -5.93
N GLN A 236 17.55 -5.60 -4.89
CA GLN A 236 18.66 -5.59 -3.94
C GLN A 236 18.58 -6.74 -2.91
N THR A 237 17.45 -7.45 -2.87
CA THR A 237 17.18 -8.60 -2.01
C THR A 237 16.64 -9.78 -2.84
N PRO A 238 17.45 -10.33 -3.78
CA PRO A 238 16.96 -11.26 -4.81
C PRO A 238 16.36 -12.55 -4.25
N ASP A 239 16.77 -12.96 -3.05
CA ASP A 239 16.27 -14.17 -2.38
C ASP A 239 15.02 -13.90 -1.51
N LYS A 240 14.61 -12.62 -1.39
CA LYS A 240 13.41 -12.23 -0.63
C LYS A 240 12.15 -12.65 -1.38
N THR A 241 11.30 -13.43 -0.73
CA THR A 241 10.02 -13.86 -1.29
C THR A 241 8.91 -12.87 -0.97
N LEU A 242 8.00 -12.63 -1.92
CA LEU A 242 6.81 -11.82 -1.71
C LEU A 242 5.65 -12.72 -1.26
N ILE A 243 5.08 -12.42 -0.08
CA ILE A 243 3.92 -13.13 0.49
C ILE A 243 2.65 -12.64 -0.19
N GLY A 244 2.33 -11.36 -0.01
CA GLY A 244 1.11 -10.72 -0.50
C GLY A 244 1.27 -9.22 -0.63
N VAL A 245 0.31 -8.61 -1.31
CA VAL A 245 0.19 -7.17 -1.45
C VAL A 245 -1.25 -6.78 -1.16
N ASP A 246 -1.47 -5.74 -0.37
CA ASP A 246 -2.78 -5.13 -0.30
C ASP A 246 -2.78 -3.65 -0.71
N VAL A 247 -3.95 -3.17 -1.08
CA VAL A 247 -4.17 -1.80 -1.56
C VAL A 247 -5.48 -1.29 -0.99
N CYS A 248 -5.44 -0.14 -0.35
CA CYS A 248 -6.63 0.59 0.11
C CYS A 248 -6.58 2.06 -0.34
N GLY A 249 -7.47 2.90 0.19
CA GLY A 249 -7.46 4.34 -0.04
C GLY A 249 -8.35 4.79 -1.20
N GLU A 250 -9.45 4.09 -1.46
CA GLU A 250 -10.48 4.59 -2.38
C GLU A 250 -11.32 5.70 -1.72
N ASP A 251 -11.89 6.61 -2.52
CA ASP A 251 -12.89 7.56 -2.06
C ASP A 251 -14.30 7.04 -2.35
N PRO A 252 -15.05 6.58 -1.34
CA PRO A 252 -16.42 6.09 -1.53
C PRO A 252 -17.41 7.19 -1.94
N GLU A 253 -17.06 8.46 -1.73
CA GLU A 253 -17.88 9.61 -2.06
C GLU A 253 -17.52 10.23 -3.42
N ALA A 254 -16.56 9.64 -4.14
CA ALA A 254 -16.20 10.09 -5.47
C ALA A 254 -17.37 9.90 -6.45
N ASP A 255 -18.01 10.99 -6.81
CA ASP A 255 -19.19 11.03 -7.69
C ASP A 255 -18.86 11.30 -9.16
N SER A 256 -17.64 11.72 -9.46
CA SER A 256 -17.15 12.01 -10.80
C SER A 256 -16.59 10.76 -11.48
N GLU A 257 -17.10 10.46 -12.70
CA GLU A 257 -16.57 9.36 -13.51
C GLU A 257 -15.07 9.53 -13.82
N GLU A 258 -14.60 10.78 -13.94
CA GLU A 258 -13.18 11.08 -14.18
C GLU A 258 -12.32 10.67 -12.98
N VAL A 259 -12.74 11.00 -11.75
CA VAL A 259 -12.05 10.61 -10.52
C VAL A 259 -12.04 9.08 -10.37
N GLN A 260 -13.19 8.44 -10.59
CA GLN A 260 -13.29 6.98 -10.52
C GLN A 260 -12.40 6.28 -11.56
N ALA A 261 -12.28 6.87 -12.77
CA ALA A 261 -11.39 6.34 -13.80
C ALA A 261 -9.92 6.41 -13.39
N VAL A 262 -9.48 7.55 -12.82
CA VAL A 262 -8.10 7.71 -12.32
C VAL A 262 -7.80 6.72 -11.20
N CYS A 263 -8.68 6.57 -10.21
CA CYS A 263 -8.51 5.61 -9.12
C CYS A 263 -8.42 4.17 -9.64
N ARG A 264 -9.26 3.82 -10.63
CA ARG A 264 -9.25 2.51 -11.29
C ARG A 264 -7.96 2.27 -12.07
N GLU A 265 -7.49 3.25 -12.88
CA GLU A 265 -6.24 3.16 -13.63
C GLU A 265 -5.04 2.91 -12.71
N THR A 266 -4.99 3.57 -11.56
CA THR A 266 -3.95 3.34 -10.55
C THR A 266 -4.03 1.94 -9.98
N SER A 267 -5.23 1.43 -9.68
CA SER A 267 -5.43 0.05 -9.23
C SER A 267 -4.99 -0.98 -10.28
N GLU A 268 -5.29 -0.74 -11.57
CA GLU A 268 -4.83 -1.57 -12.69
C GLU A 268 -3.31 -1.57 -12.82
N LYS A 269 -2.69 -0.39 -12.69
CA LYS A 269 -1.24 -0.22 -12.75
C LYS A 269 -0.54 -1.01 -11.65
N ILE A 270 -1.03 -0.89 -10.40
CA ILE A 270 -0.50 -1.65 -9.26
C ILE A 270 -0.69 -3.15 -9.50
N SER A 271 -1.90 -3.59 -9.92
CA SER A 271 -2.19 -5.00 -10.21
C SER A 271 -1.27 -5.58 -11.29
N SER A 272 -1.04 -4.82 -12.36
CA SER A 272 -0.17 -5.23 -13.46
C SER A 272 1.28 -5.37 -12.99
N PHE A 273 1.76 -4.42 -12.19
CA PHE A 273 3.10 -4.47 -11.61
C PHE A 273 3.27 -5.68 -10.68
N VAL A 274 2.32 -5.92 -9.76
CA VAL A 274 2.34 -7.07 -8.86
C VAL A 274 2.37 -8.38 -9.67
N GLY A 275 1.57 -8.48 -10.73
CA GLY A 275 1.60 -9.61 -11.66
C GLY A 275 2.98 -9.85 -12.30
N CYS A 276 3.70 -8.78 -12.62
CA CYS A 276 5.05 -8.85 -13.20
C CYS A 276 6.09 -9.33 -12.18
N ILE A 277 6.14 -8.73 -10.98
CA ILE A 277 7.17 -9.06 -9.99
C ILE A 277 7.01 -10.48 -9.43
N THR A 278 5.81 -11.04 -9.44
CA THR A 278 5.53 -12.40 -8.95
C THR A 278 5.91 -13.50 -9.95
N GLN A 279 6.13 -13.17 -11.22
CA GLN A 279 6.48 -14.14 -12.27
C GLN A 279 7.97 -14.19 -12.58
N ARG A 280 8.82 -13.42 -11.91
CA ARG A 280 10.25 -13.35 -12.19
C ARG A 280 10.99 -14.64 -11.80
N PRO A 281 11.58 -15.39 -12.75
CA PRO A 281 12.76 -16.18 -12.48
C PRO A 281 13.97 -15.25 -12.72
N GLY A 282 14.60 -14.72 -11.67
CA GLY A 282 15.90 -14.03 -11.78
C GLY A 282 15.91 -12.80 -12.72
N ALA A 283 15.77 -11.63 -12.16
CA ALA A 283 15.77 -10.29 -12.76
C ALA A 283 16.65 -10.06 -14.00
N ALA A 284 16.15 -10.18 -15.22
CA ALA A 284 16.86 -9.77 -16.43
C ALA A 284 16.03 -9.08 -17.54
N GLU A 285 14.71 -9.01 -17.48
CA GLU A 285 13.91 -8.57 -18.65
C GLU A 285 13.04 -7.32 -18.46
N TYR A 286 13.07 -6.64 -17.30
CA TYR A 286 12.18 -5.49 -17.05
C TYR A 286 12.61 -4.18 -17.74
N CYS A 287 13.86 -4.06 -18.21
CA CYS A 287 14.35 -2.86 -18.90
C CYS A 287 13.69 -2.56 -20.25
N ALA A 288 12.94 -3.49 -20.85
CA ALA A 288 12.29 -3.28 -22.13
C ALA A 288 10.92 -2.57 -22.02
N ALA A 289 10.15 -2.85 -20.97
CA ALA A 289 8.82 -2.27 -20.78
C ALA A 289 8.87 -0.81 -20.28
N GLU A 290 9.82 -0.45 -19.41
CA GLU A 290 10.04 0.95 -18.99
C GLU A 290 10.45 1.87 -20.14
N ALA A 291 11.18 1.34 -21.13
CA ALA A 291 11.55 2.11 -22.31
C ALA A 291 10.34 2.45 -23.21
N GLU A 292 9.26 1.70 -23.14
CA GLU A 292 8.02 1.98 -23.88
C GLU A 292 7.09 2.93 -23.12
N ILE A 293 6.96 2.78 -21.79
CA ILE A 293 6.12 3.66 -20.95
C ILE A 293 6.72 5.09 -20.91
N ASN A 294 8.04 5.22 -20.83
CA ASN A 294 8.72 6.52 -20.89
C ASN A 294 8.76 7.16 -22.30
N ARG A 295 8.31 6.45 -23.34
CA ARG A 295 8.16 6.99 -24.70
C ARG A 295 6.79 7.53 -25.03
N MET A 296 5.79 7.36 -24.16
CA MET A 296 4.51 8.01 -24.37
C MET A 296 4.63 9.51 -24.11
N PRO A 297 4.28 10.36 -25.07
CA PRO A 297 4.33 11.81 -24.87
C PRO A 297 3.31 12.20 -23.81
N SER A 298 3.73 12.96 -22.81
CA SER A 298 2.81 13.64 -21.87
C SER A 298 1.69 14.31 -22.67
N PRO A 299 0.42 14.21 -22.24
CA PRO A 299 -0.66 14.93 -22.89
C PRO A 299 -0.31 16.42 -22.93
N ALA A 300 -0.29 16.98 -24.13
CA ALA A 300 0.08 18.36 -24.36
C ALA A 300 -0.87 19.25 -23.54
N ARG A 301 -0.31 20.04 -22.62
CA ARG A 301 -1.04 21.14 -21.99
C ARG A 301 -1.59 22.02 -23.10
N GLU A 302 -2.88 22.01 -23.34
CA GLU A 302 -3.53 23.00 -24.18
C GLU A 302 -3.25 24.38 -23.57
N LYS A 303 -2.62 25.23 -24.36
CA LYS A 303 -2.41 26.64 -24.00
C LYS A 303 -3.77 27.29 -23.94
N VAL A 304 -4.18 27.70 -22.74
CA VAL A 304 -5.30 28.61 -22.56
C VAL A 304 -4.99 29.88 -23.37
N PRO A 305 -5.85 30.31 -24.31
CA PRO A 305 -5.61 31.53 -25.07
C PRO A 305 -5.68 32.74 -24.13
N GLU A 306 -4.66 33.60 -24.20
CA GLU A 306 -4.66 34.89 -23.51
C GLU A 306 -5.88 35.73 -23.93
N ALA A 307 -6.56 36.29 -22.94
CA ALA A 307 -7.65 37.21 -23.16
C ALA A 307 -7.12 38.50 -23.86
N PRO A 308 -7.86 39.09 -24.83
CA PRO A 308 -7.46 40.31 -25.47
C PRO A 308 -7.42 41.48 -24.49
N PRO A 309 -6.48 42.45 -24.67
CA PRO A 309 -6.39 43.61 -23.80
C PRO A 309 -7.64 44.48 -23.95
N GLU A 310 -8.25 44.84 -22.81
CA GLU A 310 -9.33 45.84 -22.76
C GLU A 310 -8.77 47.15 -23.26
N GLY A 311 -9.31 47.62 -24.40
CA GLY A 311 -9.04 48.91 -24.98
C GLY A 311 -9.69 50.02 -24.18
N GLY A 312 -8.95 51.10 -23.98
CA GLY A 312 -9.31 52.32 -23.27
C GLY A 312 -10.43 53.17 -23.89
#